data_0dd5188483119edb14e53da25854a217
#
_entry.id   0dd5188483119edb14e53da25854a217
#
_cell.length_a   1.000
_cell.length_b   1.000
_cell.length_c   1.000
_cell.angle_alpha   90.00
_cell.angle_beta   90.00
_cell.angle_gamma   90.00
#
_symmetry.space_group_name_H-M   'P 1'
#
loop_
_entity.id
_entity.type
_entity.pdbx_description
1 polymer ?
#
loop_
_entity_poly.entity_id
_entity_poly.type
_entity_poly.pdbx_seq_one_letter_code
_entity_poly.pdbx_strand_id
1 'polypeptide(L)'
;SRHIDVIEMDAASRTGIADIREIIDSVNYSPSSARYKIYIIDEVHMLSKAAFNGLLKTLEEPPAHLKFIFATTEVQKIPITILSRCQRFDLRRFDNDMIRSLINKVCEKEMVSIDDPIIDLIARASGGSARDSLSLLDQAMALSTDGNISEEKIRKMLGMSDPVSYTHPEPT
;
A
#
# COMPACT_ATOMS: atom_id res chain seq x y z
N SER A 1 18.74 -3.44 -1.32
CA SER A 1 19.16 -2.85 -0.04
C SER A 1 18.61 -1.44 0.06
N ARG A 2 18.10 -1.06 1.24
CA ARG A 2 17.61 0.32 1.48
C ARG A 2 18.80 1.27 1.45
N HIS A 3 18.61 2.47 0.86
CA HIS A 3 19.65 3.49 0.85
C HIS A 3 19.80 4.12 2.24
N ILE A 4 21.02 4.37 2.70
CA ILE A 4 21.29 4.88 4.07
C ILE A 4 20.64 6.25 4.33
N ASP A 5 20.52 7.09 3.31
CA ASP A 5 19.92 8.42 3.42
C ASP A 5 18.39 8.43 3.18
N VAL A 6 17.76 7.24 3.03
CA VAL A 6 16.31 7.09 2.95
C VAL A 6 15.84 6.31 4.17
N ILE A 7 15.19 7.01 5.07
CA ILE A 7 14.71 6.50 6.36
C ILE A 7 13.20 6.36 6.28
N GLU A 8 12.72 5.14 6.48
CA GLU A 8 11.30 4.82 6.43
C GLU A 8 10.82 4.42 7.81
N MET A 9 9.72 5.01 8.25
CA MET A 9 9.09 4.79 9.54
C MET A 9 7.59 4.61 9.36
N ASP A 10 7.02 3.66 10.08
CA ASP A 10 5.57 3.49 10.21
C ASP A 10 5.09 4.14 11.52
N ALA A 11 4.24 5.16 11.39
CA ALA A 11 3.69 5.87 12.54
C ALA A 11 2.68 5.03 13.34
N ALA A 12 2.14 3.94 12.78
CA ALA A 12 1.26 3.04 13.52
C ALA A 12 2.03 2.26 14.60
N SER A 13 3.32 1.97 14.36
CA SER A 13 4.19 1.28 15.31
C SER A 13 5.04 2.22 16.17
N ARG A 14 5.20 3.49 15.77
CA ARG A 14 6.01 4.51 16.44
C ARG A 14 5.24 5.82 16.55
N THR A 15 4.29 5.89 17.46
CA THR A 15 3.36 7.04 17.61
C THR A 15 3.89 8.14 18.52
N GLY A 16 4.98 7.87 19.24
CA GLY A 16 5.46 8.69 20.34
C GLY A 16 6.25 9.92 19.91
N ILE A 17 6.26 10.95 20.77
CA ILE A 17 7.10 12.13 20.58
C ILE A 17 8.60 11.80 20.60
N ALA A 18 9.01 10.73 21.31
CA ALA A 18 10.40 10.32 21.40
C ALA A 18 10.94 9.88 20.05
N ASP A 19 10.15 9.10 19.28
CA ASP A 19 10.52 8.65 17.93
C ASP A 19 10.70 9.83 16.97
N ILE A 20 9.82 10.82 17.06
CA ILE A 20 9.90 12.04 16.24
C ILE A 20 11.06 12.93 16.67
N ARG A 21 11.40 13.00 17.96
CA ARG A 21 12.58 13.73 18.42
C ARG A 21 13.87 13.15 17.85
N GLU A 22 14.01 11.83 17.83
CA GLU A 22 15.14 11.16 17.20
C GLU A 22 15.29 11.58 15.72
N ILE A 23 14.17 11.65 14.98
CA ILE A 23 14.17 12.18 13.62
C ILE A 23 14.63 13.64 13.61
N ILE A 24 14.01 14.51 14.40
CA ILE A 24 14.31 15.96 14.44
C ILE A 24 15.78 16.21 14.78
N ASP A 25 16.33 15.47 15.73
CA ASP A 25 17.74 15.59 16.10
C ASP A 25 18.66 15.19 14.94
N SER A 26 18.22 14.23 14.14
CA SER A 26 18.98 13.71 13.01
C SER A 26 18.84 14.51 11.70
N VAL A 27 17.84 15.40 11.57
CA VAL A 27 17.63 16.18 10.32
C VAL A 27 18.73 17.21 10.07
N ASN A 28 19.41 17.66 11.12
CA ASN A 28 20.50 18.63 11.00
C ASN A 28 21.79 18.05 10.42
N TYR A 29 21.92 16.71 10.41
CA TYR A 29 23.08 16.05 9.82
C TYR A 29 22.92 15.92 8.32
N SER A 30 23.97 16.27 7.57
CA SER A 30 24.03 16.12 6.12
C SER A 30 23.82 14.66 5.70
N PRO A 31 23.32 14.41 4.48
CA PRO A 31 23.26 13.07 3.91
C PRO A 31 24.65 12.44 3.86
N SER A 32 24.72 11.12 3.99
CA SER A 32 26.00 10.38 3.97
C SER A 32 26.55 10.20 2.55
N SER A 33 25.69 9.96 1.58
CA SER A 33 26.08 9.67 0.20
C SER A 33 25.13 10.22 -0.87
N ALA A 34 23.86 10.49 -0.51
CA ALA A 34 22.88 11.03 -1.43
C ALA A 34 22.87 12.55 -1.46
N ARG A 35 22.13 13.12 -2.43
CA ARG A 35 21.89 14.55 -2.54
C ARG A 35 20.95 15.07 -1.45
N TYR A 36 20.01 14.22 -1.03
CA TYR A 36 18.98 14.54 -0.04
C TYR A 36 18.90 13.44 1.00
N LYS A 37 18.57 13.83 2.23
CA LYS A 37 18.13 12.95 3.30
C LYS A 37 16.61 12.91 3.29
N ILE A 38 16.04 11.73 3.11
CA ILE A 38 14.61 11.54 2.90
C ILE A 38 14.01 10.76 4.06
N TYR A 39 12.99 11.30 4.68
CA TYR A 39 12.19 10.61 5.68
C TYR A 39 10.82 10.30 5.09
N ILE A 40 10.47 9.03 5.07
CA ILE A 40 9.16 8.53 4.66
C ILE A 40 8.44 8.11 5.93
N ILE A 41 7.33 8.79 6.25
CA ILE A 41 6.51 8.47 7.41
C ILE A 41 5.17 7.95 6.89
N ASP A 42 5.00 6.63 7.00
CA ASP A 42 3.76 5.96 6.62
C ASP A 42 2.73 6.07 7.73
N GLU A 43 1.44 6.09 7.36
CA GLU A 43 0.28 6.27 8.24
C GLU A 43 0.45 7.46 9.20
N VAL A 44 0.97 8.57 8.70
CA VAL A 44 1.37 9.74 9.49
C VAL A 44 0.24 10.28 10.38
N HIS A 45 -1.03 10.03 10.04
CA HIS A 45 -2.19 10.40 10.87
C HIS A 45 -2.23 9.71 12.23
N MET A 46 -1.43 8.62 12.43
CA MET A 46 -1.29 7.93 13.71
C MET A 46 -0.35 8.64 14.69
N LEU A 47 0.40 9.65 14.25
CA LEU A 47 1.24 10.44 15.13
C LEU A 47 0.42 11.18 16.19
N SER A 48 0.98 11.26 17.40
CA SER A 48 0.39 12.06 18.46
C SER A 48 0.42 13.56 18.11
N LYS A 49 -0.49 14.34 18.71
CA LYS A 49 -0.51 15.79 18.57
C LYS A 49 0.83 16.44 18.97
N ALA A 50 1.48 15.91 19.99
CA ALA A 50 2.80 16.38 20.43
C ALA A 50 3.89 16.09 19.41
N ALA A 51 3.83 14.95 18.70
CA ALA A 51 4.74 14.59 17.63
C ALA A 51 4.57 15.51 16.41
N PHE A 52 3.34 15.80 16.00
CA PHE A 52 3.07 16.80 14.95
C PHE A 52 3.62 18.19 15.31
N ASN A 53 3.40 18.64 16.53
CA ASN A 53 3.94 19.93 16.99
C ASN A 53 5.48 19.95 16.96
N GLY A 54 6.13 18.84 17.26
CA GLY A 54 7.58 18.70 17.16
C GLY A 54 8.10 18.88 15.73
N LEU A 55 7.36 18.38 14.73
CA LEU A 55 7.73 18.51 13.32
C LEU A 55 7.54 19.93 12.75
N LEU A 56 6.66 20.75 13.34
CA LEU A 56 6.28 22.06 12.78
C LEU A 56 7.47 22.95 12.53
N LYS A 57 8.41 23.08 13.47
CA LYS A 57 9.59 23.94 13.33
C LYS A 57 10.45 23.51 12.14
N THR A 58 10.66 22.21 11.98
CA THR A 58 11.44 21.67 10.85
C THR A 58 10.73 21.84 9.51
N LEU A 59 9.38 21.78 9.50
CA LEU A 59 8.58 22.00 8.29
C LEU A 59 8.47 23.48 7.92
N GLU A 60 8.62 24.40 8.88
CA GLU A 60 8.65 25.85 8.65
C GLU A 60 9.97 26.30 8.03
N GLU A 61 11.07 25.78 8.56
CA GLU A 61 12.43 26.10 8.12
C GLU A 61 13.24 24.82 7.84
N PRO A 62 12.88 24.08 6.78
CA PRO A 62 13.55 22.82 6.49
C PRO A 62 14.97 23.05 5.97
N PRO A 63 15.97 22.28 6.45
CA PRO A 63 17.30 22.25 5.83
C PRO A 63 17.20 21.92 4.33
N ALA A 64 18.03 22.55 3.51
CA ALA A 64 17.99 22.41 2.04
C ALA A 64 18.16 20.97 1.54
N HIS A 65 18.85 20.13 2.30
CA HIS A 65 19.10 18.72 2.00
C HIS A 65 18.00 17.78 2.51
N LEU A 66 16.98 18.28 3.20
CA LEU A 66 15.94 17.47 3.84
C LEU A 66 14.70 17.38 2.96
N LYS A 67 14.12 16.17 2.89
CA LYS A 67 12.79 15.94 2.30
C LYS A 67 11.97 15.04 3.22
N PHE A 68 10.71 15.44 3.46
CA PHE A 68 9.71 14.59 4.09
C PHE A 68 8.70 14.10 3.07
N ILE A 69 8.34 12.82 3.17
CA ILE A 69 7.23 12.20 2.46
C ILE A 69 6.28 11.63 3.51
N PHE A 70 5.09 12.20 3.61
CA PHE A 70 4.04 11.74 4.50
C PHE A 70 3.03 10.94 3.69
N ALA A 71 2.80 9.69 4.09
CA ALA A 71 1.75 8.85 3.52
C ALA A 71 0.61 8.69 4.53
N THR A 72 -0.62 8.77 4.05
CA THR A 72 -1.81 8.61 4.89
C THR A 72 -3.00 8.14 4.08
N THR A 73 -3.84 7.33 4.69
CA THR A 73 -5.18 6.98 4.20
C THR A 73 -6.25 7.94 4.71
N GLU A 74 -5.94 8.79 5.72
CA GLU A 74 -6.89 9.65 6.40
C GLU A 74 -6.38 11.09 6.49
N VAL A 75 -6.36 11.81 5.36
CA VAL A 75 -5.85 13.19 5.29
C VAL A 75 -6.58 14.16 6.23
N GLN A 76 -7.86 13.93 6.51
CA GLN A 76 -8.68 14.74 7.42
C GLN A 76 -8.20 14.70 8.87
N LYS A 77 -7.42 13.71 9.26
CA LYS A 77 -6.81 13.61 10.61
C LYS A 77 -5.48 14.38 10.72
N ILE A 78 -4.92 14.84 9.62
CA ILE A 78 -3.67 15.61 9.64
C ILE A 78 -3.99 17.06 10.01
N PRO A 79 -3.25 17.66 10.97
CA PRO A 79 -3.43 19.06 11.33
C PRO A 79 -3.24 20.00 10.13
N ILE A 80 -4.10 20.99 9.99
CA ILE A 80 -4.04 21.96 8.89
C ILE A 80 -2.70 22.71 8.84
N THR A 81 -2.05 22.87 10.00
CA THR A 81 -0.73 23.50 10.13
C THR A 81 0.37 22.68 9.44
N ILE A 82 0.22 21.36 9.37
CA ILE A 82 1.11 20.46 8.62
C ILE A 82 0.75 20.49 7.13
N LEU A 83 -0.54 20.31 6.81
CA LEU A 83 -1.03 20.28 5.42
C LEU A 83 -0.67 21.54 4.64
N SER A 84 -0.75 22.73 5.28
CA SER A 84 -0.43 24.00 4.65
C SER A 84 1.05 24.15 4.25
N ARG A 85 1.92 23.29 4.76
CA ARG A 85 3.38 23.27 4.48
C ARG A 85 3.78 22.11 3.58
N CYS A 86 2.82 21.31 3.14
CA CYS A 86 3.06 20.13 2.30
C CYS A 86 2.42 20.30 0.93
N GLN A 87 3.10 19.82 -0.09
CA GLN A 87 2.46 19.57 -1.38
C GLN A 87 1.69 18.27 -1.31
N ARG A 88 0.41 18.29 -1.69
CA ARG A 88 -0.47 17.13 -1.65
C ARG A 88 -0.50 16.43 -3.00
N PHE A 89 -0.43 15.10 -2.97
CA PHE A 89 -0.60 14.21 -4.10
C PHE A 89 -1.65 13.15 -3.76
N ASP A 90 -2.79 13.17 -4.45
CA ASP A 90 -3.84 12.18 -4.27
C ASP A 90 -3.58 10.97 -5.18
N LEU A 91 -3.38 9.79 -4.57
CA LEU A 91 -3.22 8.53 -5.28
C LEU A 91 -4.58 7.85 -5.44
N ARG A 92 -4.88 7.42 -6.66
CA ARG A 92 -6.12 6.72 -6.97
C ARG A 92 -5.94 5.21 -6.81
N ARG A 93 -7.04 4.52 -6.49
CA ARG A 93 -7.09 3.06 -6.63
C ARG A 93 -6.95 2.68 -8.09
N PHE A 94 -6.40 1.50 -8.33
CA PHE A 94 -6.33 0.94 -9.67
C PHE A 94 -7.74 0.54 -10.14
N ASP A 95 -8.02 0.73 -11.42
CA ASP A 95 -9.17 0.09 -12.06
C ASP A 95 -8.88 -1.40 -12.35
N ASN A 96 -9.90 -2.14 -12.77
CA ASN A 96 -9.77 -3.58 -13.01
C ASN A 96 -8.74 -3.88 -14.12
N ASP A 97 -8.65 -3.07 -15.15
CA ASP A 97 -7.72 -3.28 -16.27
C ASP A 97 -6.28 -3.06 -15.83
N MET A 98 -6.03 -2.08 -14.96
CA MET A 98 -4.70 -1.86 -14.36
C MET A 98 -4.30 -3.03 -13.47
N ILE A 99 -5.22 -3.56 -12.65
CA ILE A 99 -4.96 -4.75 -11.82
C ILE A 99 -4.70 -5.99 -12.70
N ARG A 100 -5.49 -6.22 -13.76
CA ARG A 100 -5.24 -7.29 -14.72
C ARG A 100 -3.84 -7.20 -15.33
N SER A 101 -3.47 -5.99 -15.79
CA SER A 101 -2.14 -5.74 -16.34
C SER A 101 -1.02 -6.01 -15.34
N LEU A 102 -1.22 -5.66 -14.06
CA LEU A 102 -0.28 -5.95 -12.98
C LEU A 102 -0.13 -7.46 -12.77
N ILE A 103 -1.25 -8.18 -12.64
CA ILE A 103 -1.26 -9.64 -12.45
C ILE A 103 -0.55 -10.34 -13.61
N ASN A 104 -0.88 -9.99 -14.86
CA ASN A 104 -0.25 -10.59 -16.04
C ASN A 104 1.26 -10.39 -16.05
N LYS A 105 1.75 -9.18 -15.73
CA LYS A 105 3.19 -8.91 -15.64
C LYS A 105 3.90 -9.73 -14.55
N VAL A 106 3.21 -10.02 -13.45
CA VAL A 106 3.76 -10.86 -12.39
C VAL A 106 3.76 -12.32 -12.84
N CYS A 107 2.66 -12.82 -13.42
CA CYS A 107 2.57 -14.17 -13.95
C CYS A 107 3.66 -14.47 -14.99
N GLU A 108 3.92 -13.52 -15.90
CA GLU A 108 5.01 -13.62 -16.88
C GLU A 108 6.39 -13.76 -16.19
N LYS A 109 6.65 -12.96 -15.16
CA LYS A 109 7.93 -13.00 -14.42
C LYS A 109 8.13 -14.29 -13.62
N GLU A 110 7.05 -14.78 -13.02
CA GLU A 110 7.05 -16.02 -12.23
C GLU A 110 6.88 -17.27 -13.11
N MET A 111 6.71 -17.09 -14.43
CA MET A 111 6.48 -18.16 -15.42
C MET A 111 5.26 -19.03 -15.04
N VAL A 112 4.20 -18.43 -14.56
CA VAL A 112 2.92 -19.06 -14.19
C VAL A 112 1.85 -18.68 -15.19
N SER A 113 1.04 -19.65 -15.62
CA SER A 113 -0.14 -19.40 -16.45
C SER A 113 -1.41 -19.45 -15.60
N ILE A 114 -2.22 -18.41 -15.72
CA ILE A 114 -3.51 -18.29 -15.02
C ILE A 114 -4.57 -17.89 -16.04
N ASP A 115 -5.73 -18.53 -15.98
CA ASP A 115 -6.83 -18.26 -16.89
C ASP A 115 -7.46 -16.88 -16.64
N ASP A 116 -7.85 -16.19 -17.71
CA ASP A 116 -8.48 -14.86 -17.68
C ASP A 116 -9.65 -14.74 -16.68
N PRO A 117 -10.58 -15.72 -16.56
CA PRO A 117 -11.66 -15.64 -15.58
C PRO A 117 -11.17 -15.55 -14.13
N ILE A 118 -10.05 -16.21 -13.80
CA ILE A 118 -9.45 -16.18 -12.46
C ILE A 118 -8.81 -14.81 -12.20
N ILE A 119 -8.11 -14.26 -13.20
CA ILE A 119 -7.56 -12.90 -13.14
C ILE A 119 -8.66 -11.88 -12.88
N ASP A 120 -9.80 -12.01 -13.55
CA ASP A 120 -10.97 -11.15 -13.34
C ASP A 120 -11.57 -11.26 -11.94
N LEU A 121 -11.62 -12.46 -11.38
CA LEU A 121 -12.07 -12.68 -10.01
C LEU A 121 -11.15 -11.97 -8.99
N ILE A 122 -9.84 -12.14 -9.15
CA ILE A 122 -8.83 -11.52 -8.28
C ILE A 122 -8.90 -9.99 -8.43
N ALA A 123 -8.98 -9.47 -9.65
CA ALA A 123 -9.05 -8.03 -9.90
C ALA A 123 -10.26 -7.39 -9.21
N ARG A 124 -11.44 -8.00 -9.31
CA ARG A 124 -12.65 -7.53 -8.62
C ARG A 124 -12.53 -7.64 -7.11
N ALA A 125 -12.04 -8.77 -6.60
CA ALA A 125 -11.92 -9.01 -5.17
C ALA A 125 -10.90 -8.07 -4.48
N SER A 126 -9.87 -7.63 -5.21
CA SER A 126 -8.83 -6.72 -4.68
C SER A 126 -9.33 -5.28 -4.46
N GLY A 127 -10.49 -4.91 -4.98
CA GLY A 127 -11.06 -3.56 -4.82
C GLY A 127 -10.13 -2.43 -5.28
N GLY A 128 -9.27 -2.68 -6.28
CA GLY A 128 -8.30 -1.71 -6.81
C GLY A 128 -7.03 -1.55 -5.98
N SER A 129 -6.78 -2.46 -5.04
CA SER A 129 -5.55 -2.51 -4.25
C SER A 129 -4.51 -3.41 -4.91
N ALA A 130 -3.37 -2.87 -5.30
CA ALA A 130 -2.26 -3.65 -5.84
C ALA A 130 -1.72 -4.67 -4.83
N ARG A 131 -1.61 -4.28 -3.55
CA ARG A 131 -1.16 -5.18 -2.47
C ARG A 131 -2.10 -6.38 -2.34
N ASP A 132 -3.41 -6.12 -2.25
CA ASP A 132 -4.40 -7.18 -2.07
C ASP A 132 -4.49 -8.08 -3.29
N SER A 133 -4.37 -7.51 -4.52
CA SER A 133 -4.35 -8.31 -5.74
C SER A 133 -3.16 -9.26 -5.81
N LEU A 134 -1.98 -8.82 -5.39
CA LEU A 134 -0.79 -9.66 -5.34
C LEU A 134 -0.87 -10.73 -4.24
N SER A 135 -1.44 -10.38 -3.07
CA SER A 135 -1.67 -11.35 -2.00
C SER A 135 -2.68 -12.42 -2.40
N LEU A 136 -3.75 -12.04 -3.08
CA LEU A 136 -4.74 -12.98 -3.62
C LEU A 136 -4.14 -13.85 -4.73
N LEU A 137 -3.30 -13.28 -5.58
CA LEU A 137 -2.57 -14.02 -6.61
C LEU A 137 -1.65 -15.07 -6.00
N ASP A 138 -0.88 -14.71 -4.98
CA ASP A 138 0.01 -15.63 -4.28
C ASP A 138 -0.76 -16.79 -3.64
N GLN A 139 -1.88 -16.50 -2.98
CA GLN A 139 -2.78 -17.53 -2.45
C GLN A 139 -3.36 -18.44 -3.56
N ALA A 140 -3.74 -17.85 -4.70
CA ALA A 140 -4.24 -18.60 -5.83
C ALA A 140 -3.16 -19.55 -6.39
N MET A 141 -1.93 -19.09 -6.52
CA MET A 141 -0.79 -19.92 -6.94
C MET A 141 -0.50 -21.06 -5.96
N ALA A 142 -0.61 -20.80 -4.65
CA ALA A 142 -0.44 -21.83 -3.62
C ALA A 142 -1.52 -22.93 -3.67
N LEU A 143 -2.71 -22.64 -4.21
CA LEU A 143 -3.80 -23.61 -4.41
C LEU A 143 -3.68 -24.38 -5.74
N SER A 144 -2.70 -24.03 -6.57
CA SER A 144 -2.42 -24.74 -7.82
C SER A 144 -2.03 -26.19 -7.55
N THR A 145 -2.68 -27.12 -8.24
CA THR A 145 -2.33 -28.52 -8.27
C THR A 145 -1.88 -28.84 -9.70
N ASP A 146 -0.67 -29.34 -9.87
CA ASP A 146 -0.10 -29.70 -11.20
C ASP A 146 -0.06 -28.55 -12.23
N GLY A 147 0.11 -27.30 -11.75
CA GLY A 147 0.17 -26.13 -12.61
C GLY A 147 -1.18 -25.55 -13.04
N ASN A 148 -2.29 -26.20 -12.66
CA ASN A 148 -3.64 -25.71 -12.97
C ASN A 148 -4.33 -25.14 -11.74
N ILE A 149 -4.89 -23.92 -11.88
CA ILE A 149 -5.68 -23.26 -10.86
C ILE A 149 -7.15 -23.43 -11.23
N SER A 150 -7.92 -24.09 -10.36
CA SER A 150 -9.38 -24.25 -10.54
C SER A 150 -10.12 -22.98 -10.13
N GLU A 151 -10.99 -22.45 -11.01
CA GLU A 151 -11.85 -21.31 -10.72
C GLU A 151 -12.72 -21.54 -9.47
N GLU A 152 -13.25 -22.76 -9.30
CA GLU A 152 -14.05 -23.14 -8.13
C GLU A 152 -13.28 -22.97 -6.81
N LYS A 153 -12.00 -23.43 -6.77
CA LYS A 153 -11.13 -23.25 -5.59
C LYS A 153 -10.91 -21.77 -5.28
N ILE A 154 -10.75 -20.94 -6.31
CA ILE A 154 -10.55 -19.49 -6.12
C ILE A 154 -11.84 -18.84 -5.63
N ARG A 155 -13.00 -19.16 -6.19
CA ARG A 155 -14.30 -18.68 -5.69
C ARG A 155 -14.50 -19.01 -4.22
N LYS A 156 -14.18 -20.24 -3.82
CA LYS A 156 -14.25 -20.68 -2.43
C LYS A 156 -13.26 -19.94 -1.52
N MET A 157 -12.03 -19.71 -1.99
CA MET A 157 -11.01 -18.93 -1.28
C MET A 157 -11.47 -17.47 -1.06
N LEU A 158 -12.13 -16.88 -2.05
CA LEU A 158 -12.67 -15.53 -2.00
C LEU A 158 -14.00 -15.41 -1.22
N GLY A 159 -14.52 -16.52 -0.66
CA GLY A 159 -15.80 -16.55 0.03
C GLY A 159 -17.03 -16.32 -0.88
N MET A 160 -16.85 -16.48 -2.19
CA MET A 160 -17.95 -16.39 -3.15
C MET A 160 -18.68 -17.72 -3.18
N SER A 161 -20.00 -17.70 -2.84
CA SER A 161 -20.87 -18.87 -3.00
C SER A 161 -20.95 -19.26 -4.47
N ASP A 162 -21.01 -20.55 -4.75
CA ASP A 162 -21.28 -21.04 -6.09
C ASP A 162 -22.59 -20.42 -6.60
N PRO A 163 -22.68 -20.04 -7.90
CA PRO A 163 -23.96 -19.70 -8.47
C PRO A 163 -24.86 -20.91 -8.33
N VAL A 164 -25.80 -20.86 -7.37
CA VAL A 164 -26.77 -21.93 -7.17
C VAL A 164 -27.50 -22.10 -8.48
N SER A 165 -27.29 -23.23 -9.15
CA SER A 165 -28.07 -23.66 -10.30
C SER A 165 -29.50 -23.90 -9.80
N TYR A 166 -30.35 -22.88 -9.92
CA TYR A 166 -31.79 -23.07 -9.76
C TYR A 166 -32.27 -23.84 -10.99
N THR A 167 -32.17 -25.15 -10.94
CA THR A 167 -33.00 -26.03 -11.75
C THR A 167 -34.42 -25.92 -11.20
N HIS A 168 -35.25 -25.11 -11.86
CA HIS A 168 -36.71 -25.19 -11.64
C HIS A 168 -37.13 -26.59 -12.03
N PRO A 169 -37.79 -27.35 -11.14
CA PRO A 169 -38.57 -28.50 -11.58
C PRO A 169 -39.77 -28.00 -12.38
N GLU A 170 -39.91 -28.47 -13.61
CA GLU A 170 -41.09 -28.21 -14.42
C GLU A 170 -42.34 -28.78 -13.68
N PRO A 171 -43.45 -28.03 -13.61
CA PRO A 171 -44.69 -28.58 -13.02
C PRO A 171 -45.30 -29.56 -14.03
N THR A 172 -45.47 -30.78 -13.56
CA THR A 172 -46.32 -31.83 -14.20
C THR A 172 -47.79 -31.49 -14.13
#